data_e4411f338131d4985d01724a415c3011
#
_entry.id   e4411f338131d4985d01724a415c3011
#
_cell.length_a   1.000
_cell.length_b   1.000
_cell.length_c   1.000
_cell.angle_alpha   90.00
_cell.angle_beta   90.00
_cell.angle_gamma   90.00
#
_symmetry.space_group_name_H-M   'P 1'
#
loop_
_entity.id
_entity.type
_entity.pdbx_description
1 polymer ?
#
loop_
_entity_poly.entity_id
_entity_poly.type
_entity_poly.pdbx_seq_one_letter_code
_entity_poly.pdbx_strand_id
1 'polypeptide(L)'
;MAQPLLEDFLGMDIRSSTVLPATRTDITLQTADGLSLVGELAVPLDRPPVATLVFLHPLPTAGGYMDSHLIRKASNRLPALAGTATLRFNFRGVSSPRGKSEGSFGEGIDEAHDLAAALRFVQEAGLPQVWLVGWSFGTEVILKHAPEHWGEFEGAILIAPPLHRASAEDLAQWVGRTEPLVALVPEFDDFLTPEPARQRFATVPHAEVVTMEGAKHLFVGEKYTR
;
A
#
# COMPACT_ATOMS: atom_id res chain seq x y z
N MET A 1 -12.47 10.83 27.68
CA MET A 1 -11.88 11.93 26.86
C MET A 1 -12.40 11.76 25.45
N ALA A 2 -12.94 12.83 24.84
CA ALA A 2 -13.55 12.78 23.53
C ALA A 2 -12.51 12.43 22.46
N GLN A 3 -12.90 11.58 21.50
CA GLN A 3 -12.11 11.35 20.28
C GLN A 3 -11.88 12.70 19.60
N PRO A 4 -10.64 13.04 19.17
CA PRO A 4 -10.47 14.06 18.17
C PRO A 4 -11.17 13.57 16.91
N LEU A 5 -12.28 14.21 16.59
CA LEU A 5 -13.04 13.95 15.39
C LEU A 5 -12.24 14.53 14.21
N LEU A 6 -12.52 14.02 13.01
CA LEU A 6 -12.05 14.60 11.75
C LEU A 6 -12.21 16.15 11.76
N GLU A 7 -13.19 16.65 12.49
CA GLU A 7 -13.48 18.06 12.76
C GLU A 7 -12.32 18.84 13.40
N ASP A 8 -11.48 18.22 14.23
CA ASP A 8 -10.32 18.87 14.86
C ASP A 8 -9.23 19.23 13.83
N PHE A 9 -9.27 18.59 12.64
CA PHE A 9 -8.36 18.83 11.53
C PHE A 9 -9.02 19.56 10.36
N LEU A 10 -10.34 19.80 10.37
CA LEU A 10 -11.13 20.51 9.35
C LEU A 10 -10.83 22.02 9.22
N GLY A 11 -9.69 22.44 9.54
CA GLY A 11 -9.21 23.81 9.36
C GLY A 11 -7.70 23.88 9.24
N MET A 12 -7.02 22.73 9.31
CA MET A 12 -5.58 22.68 9.16
C MET A 12 -5.18 22.74 7.68
N ASP A 13 -4.26 23.65 7.36
CA ASP A 13 -3.62 23.68 6.03
C ASP A 13 -2.65 22.49 5.91
N ILE A 14 -3.14 21.38 5.33
CA ILE A 14 -2.34 20.19 5.09
C ILE A 14 -1.44 20.40 3.87
N ARG A 15 -0.18 20.71 4.11
CA ARG A 15 0.86 20.88 3.08
C ARG A 15 1.58 19.57 2.80
N SER A 16 2.35 19.53 1.72
CA SER A 16 3.11 18.33 1.30
C SER A 16 4.08 17.82 2.38
N SER A 17 4.58 18.69 3.25
CA SER A 17 5.50 18.38 4.36
C SER A 17 4.80 18.10 5.70
N THR A 18 3.47 18.23 5.78
CA THR A 18 2.74 18.06 7.05
C THR A 18 2.90 16.64 7.59
N VAL A 19 3.32 16.54 8.84
CA VAL A 19 3.38 15.31 9.63
C VAL A 19 2.46 15.51 10.82
N LEU A 20 1.41 14.71 10.91
CA LEU A 20 0.47 14.74 12.02
C LEU A 20 0.93 13.80 13.16
N PRO A 21 0.45 14.03 14.40
CA PRO A 21 0.83 13.22 15.55
C PRO A 21 0.49 11.73 15.37
N ALA A 22 1.45 10.87 15.67
CA ALA A 22 1.30 9.41 15.69
C ALA A 22 2.45 8.81 16.50
N THR A 23 2.26 7.64 17.06
CA THR A 23 3.35 6.81 17.58
C THR A 23 4.00 6.10 16.39
N ARG A 24 5.31 6.28 16.20
CA ARG A 24 6.09 5.70 15.09
C ARG A 24 7.19 4.82 15.65
N THR A 25 7.29 3.62 15.14
CA THR A 25 8.27 2.62 15.57
C THR A 25 8.95 2.04 14.34
N ASP A 26 10.28 2.15 14.30
CA ASP A 26 11.07 1.41 13.32
C ASP A 26 10.97 -0.09 13.65
N ILE A 27 10.73 -0.91 12.63
CA ILE A 27 10.56 -2.35 12.77
C ILE A 27 11.42 -3.10 11.78
N THR A 28 11.61 -4.37 12.05
CA THR A 28 12.24 -5.32 11.12
C THR A 28 11.26 -6.45 10.87
N LEU A 29 10.93 -6.70 9.60
CA LEU A 29 10.16 -7.87 9.18
C LEU A 29 11.12 -9.02 8.88
N GLN A 30 10.80 -10.22 9.36
CA GLN A 30 11.57 -11.43 9.08
C GLN A 30 10.84 -12.25 8.01
N THR A 31 11.47 -12.49 6.87
CA THR A 31 10.88 -13.33 5.82
C THR A 31 11.06 -14.81 6.11
N ALA A 32 10.25 -15.67 5.50
CA ALA A 32 10.35 -17.11 5.67
C ALA A 32 11.65 -17.70 5.06
N ASP A 33 12.22 -17.01 4.08
CA ASP A 33 13.50 -17.35 3.45
C ASP A 33 14.72 -16.72 4.17
N GLY A 34 14.49 -16.14 5.37
CA GLY A 34 15.54 -15.73 6.30
C GLY A 34 16.10 -14.32 6.12
N LEU A 35 15.40 -13.43 5.38
CA LEU A 35 15.83 -12.05 5.19
C LEU A 35 15.19 -11.12 6.22
N SER A 36 15.91 -10.05 6.57
CA SER A 36 15.44 -8.95 7.39
C SER A 36 15.09 -7.74 6.53
N LEU A 37 13.84 -7.27 6.63
CA LEU A 37 13.37 -6.12 5.87
C LEU A 37 13.15 -4.92 6.80
N VAL A 38 13.58 -3.74 6.37
CA VAL A 38 13.40 -2.48 7.09
C VAL A 38 11.98 -1.97 6.92
N GLY A 39 11.32 -1.58 8.01
CA GLY A 39 9.98 -1.04 8.00
C GLY A 39 9.70 -0.02 9.10
N GLU A 40 8.50 0.56 9.05
CA GLU A 40 7.94 1.44 10.09
C GLU A 40 6.48 1.11 10.30
N LEU A 41 6.10 0.98 11.56
CA LEU A 41 4.71 0.98 12.01
C LEU A 41 4.38 2.36 12.58
N ALA A 42 3.30 2.99 12.08
CA ALA A 42 2.75 4.19 12.69
C ALA A 42 1.30 3.92 13.13
N VAL A 43 0.98 4.27 14.39
CA VAL A 43 -0.35 4.07 14.97
C VAL A 43 -0.89 5.39 15.56
N PRO A 44 -2.22 5.55 15.69
CA PRO A 44 -2.80 6.69 16.36
C PRO A 44 -2.18 6.89 17.75
N LEU A 45 -1.99 8.17 18.16
CA LEU A 45 -1.30 8.50 19.40
C LEU A 45 -2.13 8.15 20.66
N ASP A 46 -3.44 8.29 20.58
CA ASP A 46 -4.36 8.37 21.72
C ASP A 46 -5.48 7.32 21.72
N ARG A 47 -5.51 6.44 20.72
CA ARG A 47 -6.53 5.41 20.56
C ARG A 47 -6.02 4.17 19.83
N PRO A 48 -6.65 3.00 20.03
CA PRO A 48 -6.39 1.84 19.18
C PRO A 48 -6.73 2.14 17.71
N PRO A 49 -5.98 1.60 16.74
CA PRO A 49 -6.33 1.75 15.34
C PRO A 49 -7.65 1.05 15.01
N VAL A 50 -8.44 1.64 14.10
CA VAL A 50 -9.69 1.05 13.61
C VAL A 50 -9.48 0.15 12.39
N ALA A 51 -8.38 0.32 11.67
CA ALA A 51 -7.95 -0.50 10.56
C ALA A 51 -6.44 -0.38 10.38
N THR A 52 -5.86 -1.26 9.57
CA THR A 52 -4.43 -1.29 9.27
C THR A 52 -4.19 -1.25 7.78
N LEU A 53 -3.37 -0.34 7.31
CA LEU A 53 -2.95 -0.21 5.90
C LEU A 53 -1.53 -0.73 5.75
N VAL A 54 -1.34 -1.79 4.98
CA VAL A 54 -0.03 -2.35 4.65
C VAL A 54 0.38 -1.84 3.27
N PHE A 55 1.44 -1.04 3.21
CA PHE A 55 1.88 -0.37 1.99
C PHE A 55 2.99 -1.14 1.27
N LEU A 56 2.78 -1.42 -0.01
CA LEU A 56 3.72 -2.02 -0.94
C LEU A 56 4.16 -0.97 -1.95
N HIS A 57 5.46 -0.65 -1.97
CA HIS A 57 5.99 0.49 -2.71
C HIS A 57 6.19 0.25 -4.21
N PRO A 58 6.43 1.32 -5.02
CA PRO A 58 6.72 1.23 -6.45
C PRO A 58 8.00 0.45 -6.75
N LEU A 59 8.27 0.28 -8.05
CA LEU A 59 9.36 -0.52 -8.57
C LEU A 59 10.72 -0.15 -7.95
N PRO A 60 11.40 -1.09 -7.26
CA PRO A 60 12.69 -0.87 -6.62
C PRO A 60 13.76 -0.35 -7.58
N THR A 61 13.86 -0.93 -8.76
CA THR A 61 14.86 -0.57 -9.78
C THR A 61 14.62 0.80 -10.42
N ALA A 62 13.43 1.39 -10.22
CA ALA A 62 13.10 2.75 -10.62
C ALA A 62 13.13 3.75 -9.44
N GLY A 63 13.76 3.38 -8.32
CA GLY A 63 13.89 4.22 -7.14
C GLY A 63 12.70 4.17 -6.19
N GLY A 64 11.83 3.16 -6.30
CA GLY A 64 10.75 2.91 -5.35
C GLY A 64 11.27 2.41 -4.00
N TYR A 65 10.69 2.91 -2.91
CA TYR A 65 11.00 2.52 -1.53
C TYR A 65 9.88 2.96 -0.58
N MET A 66 9.95 2.54 0.67
CA MET A 66 8.88 2.76 1.67
C MET A 66 8.53 4.22 1.94
N ASP A 67 9.46 5.15 1.70
CA ASP A 67 9.26 6.60 1.83
C ASP A 67 8.92 7.29 0.49
N SER A 68 8.60 6.55 -0.57
CA SER A 68 8.03 7.11 -1.80
C SER A 68 6.83 8.00 -1.45
N HIS A 69 6.73 9.16 -2.09
CA HIS A 69 6.01 10.32 -1.54
C HIS A 69 4.53 10.09 -1.17
N LEU A 70 3.77 9.26 -1.92
CA LEU A 70 2.38 8.94 -1.55
C LEU A 70 2.34 8.16 -0.26
N ILE A 71 3.13 7.10 -0.15
CA ILE A 71 3.18 6.20 1.01
C ILE A 71 3.62 6.99 2.25
N ARG A 72 4.67 7.79 2.12
CA ARG A 72 5.15 8.64 3.21
C ARG A 72 4.07 9.63 3.67
N LYS A 73 3.37 10.28 2.74
CA LYS A 73 2.29 11.23 3.08
C LYS A 73 1.11 10.53 3.75
N ALA A 74 0.71 9.35 3.25
CA ALA A 74 -0.32 8.54 3.87
C ALA A 74 0.07 8.17 5.31
N SER A 75 1.24 7.60 5.51
CA SER A 75 1.73 7.23 6.84
C SER A 75 1.90 8.44 7.77
N ASN A 76 2.25 9.61 7.24
CA ASN A 76 2.39 10.83 8.03
C ASN A 76 1.04 11.42 8.50
N ARG A 77 -0.09 11.02 7.93
CA ARG A 77 -1.38 11.68 8.15
C ARG A 77 -2.50 10.76 8.60
N LEU A 78 -2.63 9.60 7.98
CA LEU A 78 -3.77 8.71 8.19
C LEU A 78 -3.91 8.20 9.63
N PRO A 79 -2.84 7.97 10.40
CA PRO A 79 -3.01 7.61 11.81
C PRO A 79 -3.80 8.64 12.60
N ALA A 80 -3.54 9.94 12.39
CA ALA A 80 -4.27 11.01 13.05
C ALA A 80 -5.65 11.26 12.40
N LEU A 81 -5.71 11.36 11.05
CA LEU A 81 -6.92 11.74 10.34
C LEU A 81 -7.99 10.64 10.34
N ALA A 82 -7.58 9.40 10.10
CA ALA A 82 -8.48 8.27 9.92
C ALA A 82 -8.45 7.27 11.08
N GLY A 83 -7.56 7.45 12.05
CA GLY A 83 -7.41 6.48 13.15
C GLY A 83 -6.88 5.12 12.69
N THR A 84 -6.13 5.06 11.60
CA THR A 84 -5.60 3.81 11.07
C THR A 84 -4.17 3.55 11.52
N ALA A 85 -3.80 2.29 11.68
CA ALA A 85 -2.39 1.92 11.65
C ALA A 85 -1.87 1.95 10.20
N THR A 86 -0.60 2.28 10.00
CA THR A 86 0.07 2.18 8.71
C THR A 86 1.38 1.43 8.87
N LEU A 87 1.51 0.31 8.17
CA LEU A 87 2.75 -0.44 8.02
C LEU A 87 3.32 -0.16 6.64
N ARG A 88 4.55 0.31 6.58
CA ARG A 88 5.32 0.47 5.35
C ARG A 88 6.70 -0.14 5.51
N PHE A 89 7.23 -0.73 4.47
CA PHE A 89 8.51 -1.41 4.51
C PHE A 89 9.21 -1.35 3.16
N ASN A 90 10.52 -1.54 3.16
CA ASN A 90 11.32 -1.72 1.95
C ASN A 90 11.28 -3.19 1.53
N PHE A 91 10.90 -3.46 0.30
CA PHE A 91 11.10 -4.79 -0.30
C PHE A 91 12.55 -5.23 -0.22
N ARG A 92 12.79 -6.52 -0.40
CA ARG A 92 14.12 -7.13 -0.45
C ARG A 92 15.08 -6.37 -1.36
N GLY A 93 16.32 -6.20 -0.90
CA GLY A 93 17.39 -5.52 -1.64
C GLY A 93 17.30 -3.99 -1.68
N VAL A 94 16.20 -3.39 -1.20
CA VAL A 94 15.99 -1.94 -1.26
C VAL A 94 16.73 -1.21 -0.14
N SER A 95 17.44 -0.15 -0.52
CA SER A 95 18.11 0.78 0.41
C SER A 95 17.31 2.08 0.52
N SER A 96 17.24 2.63 1.73
CA SER A 96 16.64 3.92 2.04
C SER A 96 17.43 4.65 3.12
N PRO A 97 17.14 5.90 3.45
CA PRO A 97 17.73 6.59 4.59
C PRO A 97 17.52 5.88 5.95
N ARG A 98 16.54 4.96 6.02
CA ARG A 98 16.22 4.18 7.21
C ARG A 98 17.03 2.87 7.32
N GLY A 99 17.80 2.52 6.31
CA GLY A 99 18.56 1.28 6.24
C GLY A 99 18.34 0.51 4.96
N LYS A 100 18.92 -0.68 4.89
CA LYS A 100 18.83 -1.57 3.74
C LYS A 100 18.13 -2.86 4.14
N SER A 101 17.09 -3.24 3.39
CA SER A 101 16.52 -4.59 3.43
C SER A 101 17.49 -5.58 2.79
N GLU A 102 17.63 -6.74 3.39
CA GLU A 102 18.49 -7.82 2.88
C GLU A 102 17.97 -8.39 1.55
N GLY A 103 18.80 -9.23 0.91
CA GLY A 103 18.46 -9.85 -0.36
C GLY A 103 18.65 -8.95 -1.56
N SER A 104 17.92 -9.26 -2.62
CA SER A 104 17.93 -8.56 -3.90
C SER A 104 16.54 -8.56 -4.52
N PHE A 105 16.29 -7.65 -5.46
CA PHE A 105 15.04 -7.57 -6.21
C PHE A 105 14.69 -8.90 -6.88
N GLY A 106 13.50 -9.43 -6.59
CA GLY A 106 13.01 -10.74 -7.01
C GLY A 106 12.04 -10.72 -8.19
N GLU A 107 12.03 -9.63 -8.99
CA GLU A 107 11.21 -9.47 -10.20
C GLU A 107 9.68 -9.58 -9.97
N GLY A 108 9.22 -9.41 -8.73
CA GLY A 108 7.82 -9.58 -8.33
C GLY A 108 7.44 -11.03 -8.03
N ILE A 109 8.42 -11.92 -7.89
CA ILE A 109 8.24 -13.33 -7.53
C ILE A 109 8.61 -13.54 -6.06
N ASP A 110 9.85 -13.26 -5.70
CA ASP A 110 10.34 -13.48 -4.33
C ASP A 110 9.74 -12.48 -3.33
N GLU A 111 9.20 -11.35 -3.80
CA GLU A 111 8.44 -10.39 -2.99
C GLU A 111 7.18 -11.00 -2.37
N ALA A 112 6.77 -12.22 -2.76
CA ALA A 112 5.78 -13.04 -2.07
C ALA A 112 6.14 -13.25 -0.59
N HIS A 113 7.42 -13.54 -0.30
CA HIS A 113 7.88 -13.72 1.08
C HIS A 113 7.86 -12.41 1.88
N ASP A 114 8.04 -11.28 1.21
CA ASP A 114 8.02 -9.96 1.84
C ASP A 114 6.59 -9.57 2.23
N LEU A 115 5.62 -9.81 1.34
CA LEU A 115 4.19 -9.65 1.63
C LEU A 115 3.75 -10.56 2.79
N ALA A 116 4.11 -11.84 2.73
CA ALA A 116 3.79 -12.81 3.79
C ALA A 116 4.38 -12.38 5.15
N ALA A 117 5.61 -11.84 5.16
CA ALA A 117 6.24 -11.33 6.38
C ALA A 117 5.50 -10.11 6.95
N ALA A 118 5.00 -9.21 6.08
CA ALA A 118 4.22 -8.05 6.50
C ALA A 118 2.86 -8.47 7.07
N LEU A 119 2.15 -9.41 6.44
CA LEU A 119 0.88 -9.94 6.93
C LEU A 119 1.06 -10.65 8.27
N ARG A 120 2.07 -11.50 8.41
CA ARG A 120 2.38 -12.15 9.67
C ARG A 120 2.67 -11.14 10.79
N PHE A 121 3.46 -10.11 10.50
CA PHE A 121 3.76 -9.06 11.48
C PHE A 121 2.50 -8.36 12.00
N VAL A 122 1.58 -7.96 11.11
CA VAL A 122 0.34 -7.28 11.53
C VAL A 122 -0.56 -8.20 12.33
N GLN A 123 -0.60 -9.49 12.01
CA GLN A 123 -1.33 -10.51 12.76
C GLN A 123 -0.73 -10.71 14.17
N GLU A 124 0.57 -10.89 14.28
CA GLU A 124 1.29 -11.06 15.56
C GLU A 124 1.17 -9.82 16.45
N ALA A 125 1.13 -8.63 15.84
CA ALA A 125 0.91 -7.37 16.54
C ALA A 125 -0.57 -7.13 16.93
N GLY A 126 -1.48 -8.02 16.56
CA GLY A 126 -2.92 -7.90 16.85
C GLY A 126 -3.58 -6.68 16.20
N LEU A 127 -3.07 -6.24 15.04
CA LEU A 127 -3.59 -5.07 14.33
C LEU A 127 -4.89 -5.42 13.58
N PRO A 128 -5.94 -4.57 13.67
CA PRO A 128 -7.26 -4.89 13.15
C PRO A 128 -7.42 -4.57 11.66
N GLN A 129 -8.40 -5.18 11.00
CA GLN A 129 -8.96 -4.79 9.69
C GLN A 129 -7.87 -4.46 8.67
N VAL A 130 -7.10 -5.46 8.26
CA VAL A 130 -5.91 -5.30 7.40
C VAL A 130 -6.33 -5.03 5.96
N TRP A 131 -5.82 -3.95 5.37
CA TRP A 131 -5.96 -3.60 3.95
C TRP A 131 -4.60 -3.56 3.29
N LEU A 132 -4.49 -4.15 2.11
CA LEU A 132 -3.30 -4.07 1.28
C LEU A 132 -3.36 -2.84 0.37
N VAL A 133 -2.33 -2.03 0.36
CA VAL A 133 -2.26 -0.83 -0.49
C VAL A 133 -0.99 -0.89 -1.31
N GLY A 134 -1.11 -1.20 -2.59
CA GLY A 134 0.01 -1.22 -3.51
C GLY A 134 0.07 0.04 -4.36
N TRP A 135 1.27 0.50 -4.69
CA TRP A 135 1.48 1.52 -5.70
C TRP A 135 2.37 0.97 -6.81
N SER A 136 1.93 1.09 -8.09
CA SER A 136 2.65 0.63 -9.26
C SER A 136 3.08 -0.85 -9.11
N PHE A 137 4.37 -1.16 -9.07
CA PHE A 137 4.89 -2.52 -8.82
C PHE A 137 4.26 -3.20 -7.59
N GLY A 138 4.05 -2.47 -6.50
CA GLY A 138 3.39 -3.01 -5.31
C GLY A 138 1.98 -3.56 -5.58
N THR A 139 1.27 -3.04 -6.59
CA THR A 139 -0.03 -3.58 -7.01
C THR A 139 0.10 -4.95 -7.64
N GLU A 140 1.17 -5.18 -8.40
CA GLU A 140 1.43 -6.45 -9.07
C GLU A 140 1.80 -7.54 -8.06
N VAL A 141 2.57 -7.18 -7.01
CA VAL A 141 2.85 -8.10 -5.89
C VAL A 141 1.55 -8.51 -5.18
N ILE A 142 0.64 -7.54 -4.92
CA ILE A 142 -0.67 -7.84 -4.33
C ILE A 142 -1.48 -8.76 -5.23
N LEU A 143 -1.64 -8.43 -6.51
CA LEU A 143 -2.46 -9.21 -7.44
C LEU A 143 -1.99 -10.66 -7.56
N LYS A 144 -0.67 -10.88 -7.55
CA LYS A 144 -0.07 -12.22 -7.68
C LYS A 144 -0.14 -13.04 -6.40
N HIS A 145 0.19 -12.43 -5.26
CA HIS A 145 0.53 -13.18 -4.05
C HIS A 145 -0.46 -13.04 -2.91
N ALA A 146 -1.28 -11.96 -2.86
CA ALA A 146 -2.32 -11.87 -1.84
C ALA A 146 -3.36 -13.00 -1.91
N PRO A 147 -3.68 -13.60 -3.08
CA PRO A 147 -4.54 -14.76 -3.14
C PRO A 147 -4.09 -15.98 -2.30
N GLU A 148 -2.83 -16.10 -1.97
CA GLU A 148 -2.33 -17.16 -1.07
C GLU A 148 -2.67 -16.90 0.41
N HIS A 149 -3.19 -15.69 0.73
CA HIS A 149 -3.41 -15.16 2.08
C HIS A 149 -4.88 -14.77 2.34
N TRP A 150 -5.84 -15.43 1.66
CA TRP A 150 -7.26 -15.15 1.89
C TRP A 150 -7.64 -15.33 3.37
N GLY A 151 -8.34 -14.31 3.91
CA GLY A 151 -8.73 -14.27 5.32
C GLY A 151 -7.71 -13.57 6.23
N GLU A 152 -6.55 -13.17 5.72
CA GLU A 152 -5.56 -12.36 6.45
C GLU A 152 -5.71 -10.86 6.17
N PHE A 153 -6.56 -10.46 5.21
CA PHE A 153 -6.83 -9.07 4.85
C PHE A 153 -8.29 -8.88 4.42
N GLU A 154 -8.79 -7.64 4.55
CA GLU A 154 -10.19 -7.27 4.25
C GLU A 154 -10.39 -6.86 2.79
N GLY A 155 -9.35 -6.37 2.12
CA GLY A 155 -9.42 -5.90 0.74
C GLY A 155 -8.10 -5.29 0.26
N ALA A 156 -8.07 -4.86 -1.01
CA ALA A 156 -6.89 -4.27 -1.61
C ALA A 156 -7.20 -2.98 -2.39
N ILE A 157 -6.30 -2.01 -2.27
CA ILE A 157 -6.29 -0.76 -3.01
C ILE A 157 -5.05 -0.75 -3.91
N LEU A 158 -5.27 -0.66 -5.20
CA LEU A 158 -4.25 -0.68 -6.24
C LEU A 158 -4.08 0.73 -6.81
N ILE A 159 -2.98 1.39 -6.51
CA ILE A 159 -2.69 2.75 -7.00
C ILE A 159 -1.82 2.65 -8.25
N ALA A 160 -2.34 3.16 -9.38
CA ALA A 160 -1.68 3.13 -10.69
C ALA A 160 -1.13 1.73 -11.06
N PRO A 161 -1.99 0.68 -11.14
CA PRO A 161 -1.57 -0.66 -11.49
C PRO A 161 -1.12 -0.72 -12.96
N PRO A 162 0.16 -1.05 -13.27
CA PRO A 162 0.62 -1.10 -14.65
C PRO A 162 0.26 -2.40 -15.36
N LEU A 163 -0.01 -3.47 -14.62
CA LEU A 163 -0.33 -4.82 -15.09
C LEU A 163 0.70 -5.38 -16.12
N HIS A 164 1.98 -5.10 -15.89
CA HIS A 164 3.07 -5.63 -16.71
C HIS A 164 3.51 -7.02 -16.27
N ARG A 165 3.52 -7.27 -14.95
CA ARG A 165 3.90 -8.53 -14.33
C ARG A 165 2.71 -9.34 -13.85
N ALA A 166 1.58 -8.70 -13.56
CA ALA A 166 0.33 -9.39 -13.22
C ALA A 166 -0.35 -9.86 -14.50
N SER A 167 -0.54 -11.18 -14.62
CA SER A 167 -1.14 -11.85 -15.76
C SER A 167 -2.68 -11.90 -15.65
N ALA A 168 -3.33 -12.46 -16.69
CA ALA A 168 -4.76 -12.75 -16.64
C ALA A 168 -5.07 -13.84 -15.60
N GLU A 169 -4.17 -14.79 -15.42
CA GLU A 169 -4.28 -15.86 -14.42
C GLU A 169 -4.19 -15.30 -12.99
N ASP A 170 -3.33 -14.30 -12.76
CA ASP A 170 -3.25 -13.62 -11.47
C ASP A 170 -4.58 -12.91 -11.14
N LEU A 171 -5.17 -12.21 -12.11
CA LEU A 171 -6.50 -11.60 -11.96
C LEU A 171 -7.60 -12.65 -11.75
N ALA A 172 -7.52 -13.80 -12.41
CA ALA A 172 -8.52 -14.85 -12.27
C ALA A 172 -8.61 -15.41 -10.84
N GLN A 173 -7.55 -15.33 -10.05
CA GLN A 173 -7.56 -15.75 -8.64
C GLN A 173 -8.48 -14.89 -7.76
N TRP A 174 -8.81 -13.68 -8.19
CA TRP A 174 -9.72 -12.77 -7.50
C TRP A 174 -11.19 -13.01 -7.84
N VAL A 175 -11.49 -13.81 -8.87
CA VAL A 175 -12.85 -14.10 -9.28
C VAL A 175 -13.59 -14.93 -8.21
N GLY A 176 -14.83 -14.54 -7.91
CA GLY A 176 -15.65 -15.22 -6.92
C GLY A 176 -15.31 -14.91 -5.46
N ARG A 177 -14.40 -13.93 -5.25
CA ARG A 177 -14.08 -13.41 -3.93
C ARG A 177 -15.03 -12.26 -3.56
N THR A 178 -15.08 -11.94 -2.28
CA THR A 178 -15.92 -10.85 -1.73
C THR A 178 -15.10 -9.69 -1.20
N GLU A 179 -13.81 -9.91 -1.01
CA GLU A 179 -12.87 -8.88 -0.56
C GLU A 179 -12.79 -7.74 -1.59
N PRO A 180 -13.07 -6.48 -1.20
CA PRO A 180 -13.04 -5.36 -2.13
C PRO A 180 -11.69 -5.23 -2.84
N LEU A 181 -11.74 -5.00 -4.15
CA LEU A 181 -10.57 -4.71 -4.99
C LEU A 181 -10.79 -3.37 -5.70
N VAL A 182 -10.08 -2.33 -5.28
CA VAL A 182 -10.23 -0.98 -5.83
C VAL A 182 -8.98 -0.55 -6.57
N ALA A 183 -9.08 -0.26 -7.86
CA ALA A 183 -7.97 0.24 -8.68
C ALA A 183 -8.14 1.73 -8.94
N LEU A 184 -7.24 2.55 -8.38
CA LEU A 184 -7.14 3.99 -8.63
C LEU A 184 -6.24 4.21 -9.83
N VAL A 185 -6.81 4.49 -10.99
CA VAL A 185 -6.10 4.58 -12.26
C VAL A 185 -5.97 6.04 -12.70
N PRO A 186 -4.73 6.57 -12.83
CA PRO A 186 -4.51 7.92 -13.32
C PRO A 186 -5.05 8.11 -14.75
N GLU A 187 -5.71 9.24 -15.00
CA GLU A 187 -6.26 9.57 -16.32
C GLU A 187 -5.18 9.56 -17.42
N PHE A 188 -4.00 10.10 -17.09
CA PHE A 188 -2.86 10.22 -18.01
C PHE A 188 -1.70 9.32 -17.57
N ASP A 189 -2.02 8.05 -17.24
CA ASP A 189 -0.99 7.08 -16.88
C ASP A 189 -0.19 6.65 -18.12
N ASP A 190 1.14 6.62 -17.99
CA ASP A 190 2.04 6.24 -19.09
C ASP A 190 2.04 4.72 -19.37
N PHE A 191 1.50 3.91 -18.46
CA PHE A 191 1.49 2.44 -18.55
C PHE A 191 0.10 1.87 -18.81
N LEU A 192 -0.91 2.32 -18.06
CA LEU A 192 -2.28 1.81 -18.18
C LEU A 192 -3.30 2.91 -17.88
N THR A 193 -3.96 3.40 -18.91
CA THR A 193 -5.04 4.39 -18.79
C THR A 193 -6.37 3.74 -18.34
N PRO A 194 -7.37 4.54 -17.87
CA PRO A 194 -8.57 4.01 -17.26
C PRO A 194 -9.39 3.04 -18.15
N GLU A 195 -9.52 3.30 -19.44
CA GLU A 195 -10.34 2.44 -20.30
C GLU A 195 -9.72 1.05 -20.51
N PRO A 196 -8.45 0.89 -20.90
CA PRO A 196 -7.79 -0.41 -20.90
C PRO A 196 -7.79 -1.08 -19.51
N ALA A 197 -7.66 -0.32 -18.42
CA ALA A 197 -7.74 -0.87 -17.08
C ALA A 197 -9.11 -1.51 -16.81
N ARG A 198 -10.22 -0.83 -17.14
CA ARG A 198 -11.57 -1.38 -17.00
C ARG A 198 -11.73 -2.68 -17.79
N GLN A 199 -11.19 -2.75 -18.99
CA GLN A 199 -11.24 -3.97 -19.82
C GLN A 199 -10.46 -5.12 -19.15
N ARG A 200 -9.28 -4.84 -18.58
CA ARG A 200 -8.48 -5.84 -17.89
C ARG A 200 -9.15 -6.32 -16.61
N PHE A 201 -9.69 -5.43 -15.79
CA PHE A 201 -10.38 -5.76 -14.55
C PHE A 201 -11.81 -6.29 -14.75
N ALA A 202 -12.40 -6.21 -15.95
CA ALA A 202 -13.75 -6.73 -16.24
C ALA A 202 -13.89 -8.24 -15.97
N THR A 203 -12.78 -8.99 -15.93
CA THR A 203 -12.74 -10.40 -15.56
C THR A 203 -12.99 -10.62 -14.05
N VAL A 204 -12.86 -9.58 -13.24
CA VAL A 204 -13.08 -9.60 -11.79
C VAL A 204 -14.31 -8.75 -11.47
N PRO A 205 -15.54 -9.30 -11.40
CA PRO A 205 -16.78 -8.53 -11.40
C PRO A 205 -16.96 -7.56 -10.23
N HIS A 206 -16.31 -7.81 -9.10
CA HIS A 206 -16.36 -6.96 -7.91
C HIS A 206 -15.25 -5.92 -7.86
N ALA A 207 -14.32 -5.91 -8.84
CA ALA A 207 -13.27 -4.90 -8.89
C ALA A 207 -13.86 -3.55 -9.32
N GLU A 208 -13.52 -2.51 -8.57
CA GLU A 208 -13.87 -1.14 -8.87
C GLU A 208 -12.69 -0.41 -9.52
N VAL A 209 -12.90 0.19 -10.70
CA VAL A 209 -11.87 1.00 -11.38
C VAL A 209 -12.25 2.47 -11.31
N VAL A 210 -11.54 3.22 -10.47
CA VAL A 210 -11.75 4.65 -10.25
C VAL A 210 -10.73 5.44 -11.06
N THR A 211 -11.21 6.34 -11.90
CA THR A 211 -10.35 7.27 -12.66
C THR A 211 -9.88 8.41 -11.76
N MET A 212 -8.58 8.63 -11.70
CA MET A 212 -7.98 9.77 -11.01
C MET A 212 -7.76 10.91 -12.01
N GLU A 213 -8.73 11.82 -12.11
CA GLU A 213 -8.76 12.91 -13.09
C GLU A 213 -7.52 13.82 -13.02
N GLY A 214 -6.92 14.09 -14.15
CA GLY A 214 -5.73 14.92 -14.32
C GLY A 214 -4.45 14.30 -13.78
N ALA A 215 -4.49 13.13 -13.15
CA ALA A 215 -3.32 12.49 -12.58
C ALA A 215 -2.47 11.77 -13.63
N LYS A 216 -1.18 11.68 -13.34
CA LYS A 216 -0.20 10.83 -14.03
C LYS A 216 0.31 9.75 -13.08
N HIS A 217 1.01 8.76 -13.60
CA HIS A 217 1.50 7.57 -12.87
C HIS A 217 2.12 7.88 -11.49
N LEU A 218 2.92 8.91 -11.40
CA LEU A 218 3.62 9.27 -10.16
C LEU A 218 2.84 10.21 -9.24
N PHE A 219 1.63 10.65 -9.59
CA PHE A 219 0.82 11.57 -8.78
C PHE A 219 1.61 12.80 -8.30
N VAL A 220 2.44 13.37 -9.16
CA VAL A 220 3.22 14.55 -8.83
C VAL A 220 2.31 15.78 -8.76
N GLY A 221 2.40 16.51 -7.65
CA GLY A 221 1.61 17.71 -7.40
C GLY A 221 0.78 17.62 -6.12
N GLU A 222 0.58 18.77 -5.46
CA GLU A 222 -0.16 18.81 -4.18
C GLU A 222 -1.63 18.43 -4.33
N LYS A 223 -2.24 18.70 -5.50
CA LYS A 223 -3.64 18.40 -5.80
C LYS A 223 -4.02 16.92 -5.55
N TYR A 224 -3.10 16.00 -5.83
CA TYR A 224 -3.34 14.55 -5.74
C TYR A 224 -2.89 13.92 -4.42
N THR A 225 -2.33 14.71 -3.52
CA THR A 225 -1.72 14.21 -2.28
C THR A 225 -2.25 14.92 -1.03
N ARG A 226 -3.33 15.65 -1.17
CA ARG A 226 -4.09 16.28 -0.08
C ARG A 226 -5.17 15.36 0.45
#